data_40055c86cd5c73c561ebfaae1a76bad8
#
_entry.id   40055c86cd5c73c561ebfaae1a76bad8
#
_cell.length_a   1.000
_cell.length_b   1.000
_cell.length_c   1.000
_cell.angle_alpha   90.00
_cell.angle_beta   90.00
_cell.angle_gamma   90.00
#
_symmetry.space_group_name_H-M   'P 1'
#
loop_
_entity.id
_entity.type
_entity.pdbx_description
1 polymer ?
#
loop_
_entity_poly.entity_id
_entity_poly.type
_entity_poly.pdbx_seq_one_letter_code
_entity_poly.pdbx_strand_id
1 'polypeptide(L)'
;MTIEIPTPLRVYTGNQSSVSVDGTTVSDAVSDLISRYPEFKKHLYNPDGKLRSFVNLYLNDEDVRYLPEREGTQVKESDSLSIIPSIAGGC
;
A
#
# COMPACT_ATOMS: atom_id res chain seq x y z
N MET A 1 -3.73 -9.79 -7.17
CA MET A 1 -2.61 -9.10 -6.53
C MET A 1 -2.76 -9.13 -5.02
N THR A 2 -1.67 -9.26 -4.30
CA THR A 2 -1.67 -9.32 -2.84
C THR A 2 -1.00 -8.09 -2.27
N ILE A 3 -1.59 -7.51 -1.22
CA ILE A 3 -0.95 -6.42 -0.48
C ILE A 3 -0.56 -6.95 0.88
N GLU A 4 0.72 -6.83 1.22
CA GLU A 4 1.21 -7.25 2.52
C GLU A 4 1.05 -6.10 3.51
N ILE A 5 0.47 -6.42 4.66
CA ILE A 5 0.09 -5.42 5.65
C ILE A 5 1.13 -5.40 6.77
N PRO A 6 1.69 -4.24 7.09
CA PRO A 6 2.65 -4.13 8.18
C PRO A 6 1.97 -4.37 9.53
N THR A 7 2.74 -4.88 10.47
CA THR A 7 2.22 -5.23 11.78
C THR A 7 1.38 -4.13 12.44
N PRO A 8 1.81 -2.86 12.44
CA PRO A 8 1.02 -1.81 13.09
C PRO A 8 -0.36 -1.57 12.47
N LEU A 9 -0.56 -1.97 11.22
CA LEU A 9 -1.81 -1.73 10.51
C LEU A 9 -2.70 -2.97 10.43
N ARG A 10 -2.24 -4.11 10.93
CA ARG A 10 -3.02 -5.36 10.85
C ARG A 10 -4.31 -5.30 11.65
N VAL A 11 -4.37 -4.45 12.64
CA VAL A 11 -5.58 -4.27 13.43
C VAL A 11 -6.76 -3.83 12.55
N TYR A 12 -6.49 -3.17 11.44
CA TYR A 12 -7.54 -2.70 10.54
C TYR A 12 -7.97 -3.74 9.52
N THR A 13 -7.28 -4.86 9.45
CA THR A 13 -7.61 -5.95 8.53
C THR A 13 -8.00 -7.23 9.27
N GLY A 14 -8.39 -7.13 10.53
CA GLY A 14 -8.70 -8.31 11.33
C GLY A 14 -7.49 -9.17 11.59
N ASN A 15 -6.33 -8.54 11.75
CA ASN A 15 -5.05 -9.21 12.01
C ASN A 15 -4.52 -10.03 10.84
N GLN A 16 -4.95 -9.70 9.62
CA GLN A 16 -4.43 -10.37 8.44
C GLN A 16 -3.09 -9.76 8.05
N SER A 17 -2.12 -10.61 7.75
CA SER A 17 -0.79 -10.16 7.32
C SER A 17 -0.76 -9.81 5.84
N SER A 18 -1.75 -10.25 5.08
CA SER A 18 -1.87 -9.92 3.66
C SER A 18 -3.33 -9.93 3.26
N VAL A 19 -3.64 -9.15 2.23
CA VAL A 19 -5.00 -9.02 1.72
C VAL A 19 -4.95 -9.15 0.19
N SER A 20 -5.86 -9.94 -0.35
CA SER A 20 -5.99 -10.07 -1.79
C SER A 20 -6.86 -8.92 -2.31
N VAL A 21 -6.38 -8.23 -3.34
CA VAL A 21 -7.08 -7.09 -3.92
C VAL A 21 -7.12 -7.21 -5.44
N ASP A 22 -8.01 -6.45 -6.06
CA ASP A 22 -8.11 -6.37 -7.51
C ASP A 22 -7.56 -5.04 -7.99
N GLY A 23 -7.03 -5.02 -9.19
CA GLY A 23 -6.52 -3.81 -9.80
C GLY A 23 -5.53 -4.13 -10.90
N THR A 24 -5.37 -3.18 -11.82
CA THR A 24 -4.43 -3.34 -12.93
C THR A 24 -3.19 -2.48 -12.75
N THR A 25 -3.21 -1.57 -11.79
CA THR A 25 -2.04 -0.74 -11.44
C THR A 25 -1.88 -0.72 -9.94
N VAL A 26 -0.72 -0.22 -9.49
CA VAL A 26 -0.47 -0.05 -8.05
C VAL A 26 -1.55 0.85 -7.44
N SER A 27 -1.88 1.95 -8.12
CA SER A 27 -2.91 2.88 -7.64
C SER A 27 -4.27 2.19 -7.49
N ASP A 28 -4.64 1.36 -8.48
CA ASP A 28 -5.90 0.62 -8.41
C ASP A 28 -5.92 -0.35 -7.25
N ALA A 29 -4.80 -1.05 -7.04
CA ALA A 29 -4.70 -2.01 -5.94
C ALA A 29 -4.84 -1.33 -4.59
N VAL A 30 -4.21 -0.19 -4.40
CA VAL A 30 -4.32 0.56 -3.15
C VAL A 30 -5.74 1.10 -2.98
N SER A 31 -6.35 1.57 -4.05
CA SER A 31 -7.73 2.04 -4.00
C SER A 31 -8.69 0.93 -3.59
N ASP A 32 -8.46 -0.28 -4.10
CA ASP A 32 -9.31 -1.42 -3.73
C ASP A 32 -9.12 -1.78 -2.25
N LEU A 33 -7.89 -1.71 -1.77
CA LEU A 33 -7.61 -1.94 -0.36
C LEU A 33 -8.38 -0.94 0.51
N ILE A 34 -8.35 0.34 0.15
CA ILE A 34 -9.04 1.38 0.90
C ILE A 34 -10.55 1.18 0.83
N SER A 35 -11.06 0.71 -0.31
CA SER A 35 -12.48 0.42 -0.44
C SER A 35 -12.92 -0.70 0.51
N ARG A 36 -12.07 -1.70 0.71
CA ARG A 36 -12.36 -2.82 1.60
C ARG A 36 -12.13 -2.47 3.07
N TYR A 37 -11.13 -1.63 3.32
CA TYR A 37 -10.74 -1.23 4.68
C TYR A 37 -10.56 0.28 4.73
N PRO A 38 -11.64 1.05 4.84
CA PRO A 38 -11.58 2.52 4.75
C PRO A 38 -10.66 3.19 5.77
N GLU A 39 -10.37 2.54 6.88
CA GLU A 39 -9.48 3.10 7.89
C GLU A 39 -8.07 3.34 7.37
N PHE A 40 -7.67 2.59 6.34
CA PHE A 40 -6.34 2.76 5.75
C PHE A 40 -6.14 4.13 5.12
N LYS A 41 -7.21 4.75 4.65
CA LYS A 41 -7.08 6.03 3.95
C LYS A 41 -6.37 7.07 4.79
N LYS A 42 -6.75 7.22 6.05
CA LYS A 42 -6.14 8.22 6.92
C LYS A 42 -4.74 7.84 7.36
N HIS A 43 -4.37 6.58 7.27
CA HIS A 43 -3.04 6.12 7.63
C HIS A 43 -2.07 6.16 6.47
N LEU A 44 -2.57 6.01 5.24
CA LEU A 44 -1.74 6.00 4.05
C LEU A 44 -1.67 7.36 3.36
N TYR A 45 -2.76 8.11 3.40
CA TYR A 45 -2.86 9.38 2.70
C TYR A 45 -3.04 10.54 3.67
N ASN A 46 -2.49 11.69 3.30
CA ASN A 46 -2.72 12.90 4.06
C ASN A 46 -4.03 13.57 3.60
N PRO A 47 -4.48 14.65 4.27
CA PRO A 47 -5.73 15.32 3.88
C PRO A 47 -5.76 15.84 2.45
N ASP A 48 -4.59 16.04 1.84
CA ASP A 48 -4.48 16.48 0.45
C ASP A 48 -4.67 15.36 -0.56
N GLY A 49 -4.87 14.13 -0.08
CA GLY A 49 -5.06 13.00 -0.96
C GLY A 49 -3.77 12.40 -1.49
N LYS A 50 -2.64 12.78 -0.91
CA LYS A 50 -1.33 12.26 -1.32
C LYS A 50 -0.83 11.25 -0.31
N LEU A 51 -0.05 10.29 -0.81
CA LEU A 51 0.57 9.30 0.06
C LEU A 51 1.48 10.00 1.06
N ARG A 52 1.38 9.60 2.33
CA ARG A 52 2.21 10.20 3.37
C ARG A 52 3.67 9.91 3.11
N SER A 53 4.54 10.88 3.43
CA SER A 53 5.97 10.78 3.11
C SER A 53 6.68 9.63 3.81
N PHE A 54 6.16 9.19 4.95
CA PHE A 54 6.76 8.08 5.69
C PHE A 54 6.22 6.71 5.28
N VAL A 55 5.29 6.67 4.31
CA VAL A 55 4.75 5.41 3.81
C VAL A 55 5.45 5.06 2.51
N ASN A 56 6.05 3.87 2.47
CA ASN A 56 6.71 3.37 1.28
C ASN A 56 5.94 2.18 0.73
N LEU A 57 5.84 2.12 -0.59
CA LEU A 57 5.22 0.99 -1.27
C LEU A 57 6.29 0.28 -2.07
N TYR A 58 6.38 -1.03 -1.90
CA TYR A 58 7.33 -1.86 -2.63
C TYR A 58 6.57 -2.88 -3.47
N LEU A 59 6.80 -2.82 -4.77
CA LEU A 59 6.23 -3.80 -5.70
C LEU A 59 7.27 -4.86 -5.97
N ASN A 60 7.05 -6.07 -5.47
CA ASN A 60 8.00 -7.17 -5.61
C ASN A 60 9.43 -6.76 -5.21
N ASP A 61 9.54 -6.09 -4.07
CA ASP A 61 10.81 -5.62 -3.51
C ASP A 61 11.42 -4.39 -4.18
N GLU A 62 10.71 -3.77 -5.11
CA GLU A 62 11.15 -2.52 -5.73
C GLU A 62 10.33 -1.35 -5.21
N ASP A 63 10.99 -0.29 -4.75
CA ASP A 63 10.31 0.90 -4.28
C ASP A 63 9.55 1.54 -5.45
N VAL A 64 8.25 1.69 -5.28
CA VAL A 64 7.37 2.21 -6.33
C VAL A 64 7.78 3.60 -6.78
N ARG A 65 8.35 4.41 -5.89
CA ARG A 65 8.76 5.77 -6.24
C ARG A 65 9.88 5.81 -7.28
N TYR A 66 10.62 4.72 -7.41
CA TYR A 66 11.72 4.64 -8.38
C TYR A 66 11.34 3.91 -9.66
N LEU A 67 10.10 3.47 -9.77
CA LEU A 67 9.60 2.86 -10.99
C LEU A 67 9.22 3.97 -11.98
N PRO A 68 9.41 3.74 -13.30
CA PRO A 68 9.11 4.76 -14.31
C PRO A 68 7.71 5.34 -14.24
N GLU A 69 6.73 4.51 -13.93
CA GLU A 69 5.32 4.93 -13.89
C GLU A 69 4.79 5.07 -12.47
N ARG A 70 5.64 4.84 -11.47
CA ARG A 70 5.27 4.96 -10.06
C ARG A 70 3.96 4.23 -9.76
N GLU A 71 2.95 4.93 -9.19
CA GLU A 71 1.67 4.30 -8.85
C GLU A 71 0.89 3.86 -10.09
N GLY A 72 1.27 4.32 -11.27
CA GLY A 72 0.67 3.87 -12.52
C GLY A 72 1.26 2.57 -13.05
N THR A 73 2.25 2.00 -12.36
CA THR A 73 2.87 0.75 -12.77
C THR A 73 1.83 -0.37 -12.81
N GLN A 74 1.79 -1.09 -13.91
CA GLN A 74 0.87 -2.21 -14.08
C GLN A 74 1.25 -3.38 -13.19
N VAL A 75 0.25 -4.04 -12.65
CA VAL A 75 0.44 -5.19 -11.77
C VAL A 75 -0.35 -6.38 -12.29
N LYS A 76 0.09 -7.57 -11.85
CA LYS A 76 -0.54 -8.84 -12.21
C LYS A 76 -1.05 -9.54 -10.96
N GLU A 77 -1.85 -10.57 -11.15
CA GLU A 77 -2.36 -11.36 -10.02
C GLU A 77 -1.25 -11.94 -9.15
N SER A 78 -0.13 -12.28 -9.76
CA SER A 78 1.00 -12.88 -9.05
C SER A 78 1.88 -11.85 -8.35
N ASP A 79 1.65 -10.57 -8.58
CA ASP A 79 2.45 -9.52 -7.96
C ASP A 79 2.08 -9.29 -6.50
N SER A 80 3.03 -8.80 -5.74
CA SER A 80 2.85 -8.51 -4.32
C SER A 80 3.29 -7.08 -4.04
N LEU A 81 2.45 -6.33 -3.34
CA LEU A 81 2.75 -4.96 -2.94
C LEU A 81 2.91 -4.94 -1.43
N SER A 82 4.02 -4.41 -0.95
CA SER A 82 4.26 -4.31 0.49
C SER A 82 4.12 -2.86 0.93
N ILE A 83 3.40 -2.65 2.03
CA ILE A 83 3.28 -1.34 2.65
C ILE A 83 4.28 -1.29 3.79
N ILE A 84 5.25 -0.39 3.69
CA ILE A 84 6.30 -0.28 4.69
C ILE A 84 6.29 1.13 5.26
N PRO A 85 5.67 1.33 6.43
CA PRO A 85 5.72 2.64 7.07
C PRO A 85 7.11 2.84 7.66
N SER A 86 7.70 3.96 7.32
CA SER A 86 8.99 4.34 7.89
C SER A 86 8.72 5.42 8.93
N ILE A 87 8.85 5.06 10.20
CA ILE A 87 8.58 6.01 11.27
C ILE A 87 9.84 6.82 11.49
N ALA A 88 9.93 7.87 10.71
CA ALA A 88 11.08 8.74 10.79
C ALA A 88 11.14 9.44 12.14
N GLY A 89 12.33 9.66 12.55
CA GLY A 89 12.53 10.34 13.80
C GLY A 89 12.09 9.50 14.96
N GLY A 90 11.82 8.40 14.61
CA GLY A 90 11.43 7.66 15.48
C GLY A 90 10.99 7.04 16.21
N CYS A 91 11.08 7.53 15.65
CA CYS A 91 10.78 7.08 16.42
C CYS A 91 10.87 6.59 16.86
#